data_6ef4d3df8bc6f4f3521c9e9929be47e6
#
_entry.id   6ef4d3df8bc6f4f3521c9e9929be47e6
#
_cell.length_a   1.000
_cell.length_b   1.000
_cell.length_c   1.000
_cell.angle_alpha   90.00
_cell.angle_beta   90.00
_cell.angle_gamma   90.00
#
_symmetry.space_group_name_H-M   'P 1'
#
loop_
_entity.id
_entity.type
_entity.pdbx_description
1 polymer ?
#
loop_
_entity_poly.entity_id
_entity_poly.type
_entity_poly.pdbx_seq_one_letter_code
_entity_poly.pdbx_strand_id
1 'polypeptide(L)'
;MSSLYEVLGVRRSADGAQIKAAFRTLAKSCHPDVNAGDRSAEQRFKQINLAHEVLSDPTTRAAYDAECTQERLFARRRLWSAAATMTATFILTVSSGLLVAAWMRVEGLL
;
A
#
# COMPACT_ATOMS: atom_id res chain seq x y z
N MET A 1 -3.57 -4.66 1.90
CA MET A 1 -2.70 -5.81 2.29
C MET A 1 -1.83 -5.40 3.45
N SER A 2 -1.78 -6.20 4.49
CA SER A 2 -0.88 -5.98 5.62
C SER A 2 0.56 -6.23 5.20
N SER A 3 1.48 -5.38 5.64
CA SER A 3 2.90 -5.57 5.36
C SER A 3 3.48 -6.73 6.17
N LEU A 4 4.58 -7.32 5.70
CA LEU A 4 5.25 -8.41 6.45
C LEU A 4 5.70 -7.96 7.85
N TYR A 5 6.01 -6.68 8.03
CA TYR A 5 6.32 -6.10 9.35
C TYR A 5 5.10 -6.09 10.28
N GLU A 6 3.91 -5.81 9.74
CA GLU A 6 2.66 -5.86 10.51
C GLU A 6 2.29 -7.29 10.90
N VAL A 7 2.55 -8.26 10.03
CA VAL A 7 2.33 -9.68 10.34
C VAL A 7 3.12 -10.11 11.57
N LEU A 8 4.37 -9.63 11.71
CA LEU A 8 5.19 -9.89 12.89
C LEU A 8 4.96 -8.91 14.06
N GLY A 9 4.17 -7.86 13.85
CA GLY A 9 3.93 -6.83 14.86
C GLY A 9 5.15 -6.00 15.21
N VAL A 10 6.07 -5.79 14.26
CA VAL A 10 7.30 -5.02 14.44
C VAL A 10 7.32 -3.78 13.55
N ARG A 11 8.15 -2.81 13.91
CA ARG A 11 8.38 -1.62 13.10
C ARG A 11 9.26 -1.94 11.89
N ARG A 12 9.14 -1.15 10.83
CA ARG A 12 10.03 -1.25 9.66
C ARG A 12 11.51 -1.03 9.99
N SER A 13 11.78 -0.29 11.04
CA SER A 13 13.12 -0.05 11.56
C SER A 13 13.66 -1.15 12.49
N ALA A 14 12.89 -2.23 12.74
CA ALA A 14 13.28 -3.32 13.59
C ALA A 14 14.57 -3.99 13.11
N ASP A 15 15.45 -4.33 14.03
CA ASP A 15 16.66 -5.09 13.74
C ASP A 15 16.38 -6.60 13.64
N GLY A 16 17.38 -7.38 13.20
CA GLY A 16 17.25 -8.82 13.05
C GLY A 16 16.90 -9.55 14.34
N ALA A 17 17.38 -9.07 15.49
CA ALA A 17 17.08 -9.64 16.79
C ALA A 17 15.62 -9.43 17.18
N GLN A 18 15.06 -8.25 16.92
CA GLN A 18 13.64 -7.94 17.17
C GLN A 18 12.72 -8.76 16.28
N ILE A 19 13.05 -8.91 14.99
CA ILE A 19 12.32 -9.75 14.04
C ILE A 19 12.30 -11.21 14.51
N LYS A 20 13.44 -11.75 14.92
CA LYS A 20 13.57 -13.12 15.41
C LYS A 20 12.80 -13.34 16.72
N ALA A 21 12.84 -12.39 17.66
CA ALA A 21 12.09 -12.45 18.90
C ALA A 21 10.57 -12.43 18.66
N ALA A 22 10.09 -11.54 17.80
CA ALA A 22 8.69 -11.47 17.41
C ALA A 22 8.22 -12.77 16.74
N PHE A 23 9.00 -13.31 15.82
CA PHE A 23 8.72 -14.59 15.17
C PHE A 23 8.57 -15.73 16.20
N ARG A 24 9.50 -15.86 17.14
CA ARG A 24 9.43 -16.91 18.17
C ARG A 24 8.18 -16.82 19.02
N THR A 25 7.80 -15.63 19.42
CA THR A 25 6.60 -15.40 20.24
C THR A 25 5.33 -15.77 19.47
N LEU A 26 5.20 -15.31 18.24
CA LEU A 26 4.03 -15.59 17.40
C LEU A 26 3.97 -17.06 16.96
N ALA A 27 5.11 -17.66 16.62
CA ALA A 27 5.18 -19.05 16.22
C ALA A 27 4.74 -19.99 17.34
N LYS A 28 5.06 -19.69 18.57
CA LYS A 28 4.60 -20.46 19.75
C LYS A 28 3.07 -20.36 19.92
N SER A 29 2.51 -19.18 19.75
CA SER A 29 1.06 -18.95 19.90
C SER A 29 0.22 -19.58 18.80
N CYS A 30 0.74 -19.67 17.58
CA CYS A 30 0.05 -20.22 16.42
C CYS A 30 0.52 -21.62 16.02
N HIS A 31 1.35 -22.27 16.84
CA HIS A 31 1.89 -23.60 16.52
C HIS A 31 0.79 -24.65 16.38
N PRO A 32 0.85 -25.53 15.35
CA PRO A 32 -0.17 -26.53 15.13
C PRO A 32 -0.35 -27.53 16.26
N ASP A 33 0.70 -27.79 17.05
CA ASP A 33 0.61 -28.68 18.22
C ASP A 33 -0.27 -28.11 19.34
N VAL A 34 -0.35 -26.78 19.44
CA VAL A 34 -1.16 -26.06 20.44
C VAL A 34 -2.56 -25.75 19.92
N ASN A 35 -2.70 -25.54 18.62
CA ASN A 35 -3.94 -25.14 17.94
C ASN A 35 -4.39 -26.19 16.93
N ALA A 36 -4.39 -27.46 17.31
CA ALA A 36 -4.78 -28.56 16.43
C ALA A 36 -6.21 -28.37 15.89
N GLY A 37 -6.34 -28.40 14.56
CA GLY A 37 -7.63 -28.25 13.89
C GLY A 37 -8.11 -26.81 13.67
N ASP A 38 -7.38 -25.80 14.15
CA ASP A 38 -7.69 -24.39 13.91
C ASP A 38 -7.06 -23.90 12.59
N ARG A 39 -7.88 -23.78 11.54
CA ARG A 39 -7.44 -23.27 10.24
C ARG A 39 -6.93 -21.83 10.29
N SER A 40 -7.49 -21.01 11.16
CA SER A 40 -7.06 -19.61 11.32
C SER A 40 -5.64 -19.54 11.88
N ALA A 41 -5.34 -20.35 12.90
CA ALA A 41 -4.00 -20.46 13.47
C ALA A 41 -2.98 -21.00 12.44
N GLU A 42 -3.38 -21.99 11.63
CA GLU A 42 -2.54 -22.54 10.57
C GLU A 42 -2.19 -21.49 9.51
N GLN A 43 -3.17 -20.72 9.05
CA GLN A 43 -2.93 -19.64 8.08
C GLN A 43 -2.02 -18.55 8.65
N ARG A 44 -2.23 -18.16 9.90
CA ARG A 44 -1.35 -17.22 10.60
C ARG A 44 0.07 -17.74 10.70
N PHE A 45 0.24 -19.00 11.03
CA PHE A 45 1.55 -19.64 11.10
C PHE A 45 2.29 -19.59 9.75
N LYS A 46 1.60 -19.88 8.64
CA LYS A 46 2.16 -19.76 7.29
C LYS A 46 2.60 -18.32 6.98
N GLN A 47 1.78 -17.33 7.32
CA GLN A 47 2.11 -15.91 7.11
C GLN A 47 3.31 -15.47 7.97
N ILE A 48 3.38 -15.90 9.21
CA ILE A 48 4.48 -15.60 10.12
C ILE A 48 5.78 -16.21 9.62
N ASN A 49 5.77 -17.45 9.14
CA ASN A 49 6.92 -18.11 8.55
C ASN A 49 7.43 -17.38 7.30
N LEU A 50 6.52 -16.98 6.39
CA LEU A 50 6.87 -16.21 5.20
C LEU A 50 7.49 -14.86 5.56
N ALA A 51 6.89 -14.13 6.51
CA ALA A 51 7.40 -12.86 6.96
C ALA A 51 8.80 -12.99 7.58
N HIS A 52 9.02 -14.01 8.39
CA HIS A 52 10.35 -14.29 8.96
C HIS A 52 11.38 -14.66 7.90
N GLU A 53 11.03 -15.51 6.94
CA GLU A 53 11.90 -15.90 5.83
C GLU A 53 12.39 -14.69 5.02
N VAL A 54 11.48 -13.78 4.66
CA VAL A 54 11.82 -12.59 3.88
C VAL A 54 12.58 -11.55 4.70
N LEU A 55 12.19 -11.32 5.95
CA LEU A 55 12.74 -10.22 6.76
C LEU A 55 14.01 -10.60 7.53
N SER A 56 14.30 -11.89 7.70
CA SER A 56 15.49 -12.35 8.43
C SER A 56 16.78 -12.23 7.62
N ASP A 57 16.70 -12.33 6.30
CA ASP A 57 17.85 -12.15 5.39
C ASP A 57 17.92 -10.69 4.92
N PRO A 58 19.06 -9.98 5.13
CA PRO A 58 19.24 -8.61 4.67
C PRO A 58 19.00 -8.42 3.18
N THR A 59 19.34 -9.39 2.33
CA THR A 59 19.19 -9.32 0.88
C THR A 59 17.72 -9.36 0.46
N THR A 60 16.96 -10.33 0.95
CA THR A 60 15.52 -10.46 0.67
C THR A 60 14.71 -9.34 1.31
N ARG A 61 15.10 -8.90 2.50
CA ARG A 61 14.51 -7.75 3.16
C ARG A 61 14.67 -6.48 2.34
N ALA A 62 15.88 -6.20 1.83
CA ALA A 62 16.14 -5.04 1.00
C ALA A 62 15.33 -5.05 -0.31
N ALA A 63 15.21 -6.21 -0.95
CA ALA A 63 14.39 -6.39 -2.14
C ALA A 63 12.90 -6.13 -1.84
N TYR A 64 12.36 -6.66 -0.76
CA TYR A 64 11.00 -6.43 -0.32
C TYR A 64 10.73 -4.94 -0.01
N ASP A 65 11.63 -4.27 0.69
CA ASP A 65 11.51 -2.85 1.01
C ASP A 65 11.54 -1.97 -0.23
N ALA A 66 12.36 -2.30 -1.22
CA ALA A 66 12.42 -1.60 -2.50
C ALA A 66 11.10 -1.75 -3.29
N GLU A 67 10.54 -2.95 -3.35
CA GLU A 67 9.27 -3.23 -4.00
C GLU A 67 8.12 -2.46 -3.35
N CYS A 68 8.00 -2.51 -2.03
CA CYS A 68 7.01 -1.74 -1.29
C CYS A 68 7.13 -0.22 -1.50
N THR A 69 8.35 0.28 -1.68
CA THR A 69 8.59 1.71 -1.95
C THR A 69 8.12 2.07 -3.34
N GLN A 70 8.41 1.24 -4.33
CA GLN A 70 7.95 1.46 -5.72
C GLN A 70 6.42 1.48 -5.81
N GLU A 71 5.72 0.52 -5.21
CA GLU A 71 4.26 0.49 -5.21
C GLU A 71 3.66 1.76 -4.61
N ARG A 72 4.23 2.28 -3.53
CA ARG A 72 3.79 3.55 -2.92
C ARG A 72 3.99 4.75 -3.85
N LEU A 73 5.11 4.80 -4.56
CA LEU A 73 5.39 5.86 -5.53
C LEU A 73 4.44 5.80 -6.73
N PHE A 74 4.14 4.61 -7.25
CA PHE A 74 3.17 4.43 -8.33
C PHE A 74 1.75 4.77 -7.89
N ALA A 75 1.33 4.39 -6.70
CA ALA A 75 0.04 4.75 -6.14
C ALA A 75 -0.11 6.27 -6.00
N ARG A 76 0.92 6.96 -5.51
CA ARG A 76 0.95 8.43 -5.43
C ARG A 76 0.86 9.07 -6.82
N ARG A 77 1.61 8.60 -7.80
CA ARG A 77 1.54 9.10 -9.19
C ARG A 77 0.16 8.96 -9.78
N ARG A 78 -0.52 7.83 -9.58
CA ARG A 78 -1.90 7.62 -10.05
C ARG A 78 -2.87 8.63 -9.46
N LEU A 79 -2.77 8.92 -8.17
CA LEU A 79 -3.61 9.93 -7.50
C LEU A 79 -3.37 11.33 -8.06
N TRP A 80 -2.12 11.69 -8.30
CA TRP A 80 -1.76 12.99 -8.88
C TRP A 80 -2.21 13.15 -10.33
N SER A 81 -2.08 12.10 -11.14
CA SER A 81 -2.56 12.13 -12.53
C SER A 81 -4.07 12.24 -12.61
N ALA A 82 -4.81 11.55 -11.76
CA ALA A 82 -6.26 11.66 -11.68
C ALA A 82 -6.72 13.07 -11.27
N ALA A 83 -6.05 13.68 -10.29
CA ALA A 83 -6.32 15.06 -9.89
C ALA A 83 -6.01 16.06 -11.02
N ALA A 84 -4.90 15.87 -11.73
CA ALA A 84 -4.51 16.72 -12.85
C ALA A 84 -5.51 16.66 -14.03
N THR A 85 -6.04 15.48 -14.35
CA THR A 85 -7.07 15.34 -15.40
C THR A 85 -8.40 15.99 -15.01
N MET A 86 -8.81 15.89 -13.75
CA MET A 86 -10.02 16.55 -13.26
C MET A 86 -9.93 18.07 -13.34
N THR A 87 -8.78 18.66 -12.98
CA THR A 87 -8.57 20.11 -13.07
C THR A 87 -8.50 20.59 -14.50
N ALA A 88 -7.85 19.84 -15.39
CA ALA A 88 -7.76 20.18 -16.82
C ALA A 88 -9.12 20.16 -17.50
N THR A 89 -9.96 19.17 -17.25
CA THR A 89 -11.33 19.11 -17.79
C THR A 89 -12.22 20.22 -17.25
N PHE A 90 -12.09 20.57 -15.98
CA PHE A 90 -12.83 21.67 -15.39
C PHE A 90 -12.47 23.02 -16.01
N ILE A 91 -11.18 23.30 -16.20
CA ILE A 91 -10.70 24.53 -16.86
C ILE A 91 -11.19 24.61 -18.31
N LEU A 92 -11.13 23.52 -19.06
CA LEU A 92 -11.59 23.48 -20.45
C LEU A 92 -13.10 23.73 -20.55
N THR A 93 -13.91 23.18 -19.66
CA THR A 93 -15.37 23.38 -19.68
C THR A 93 -15.76 24.82 -19.30
N VAL A 94 -15.10 25.40 -18.32
CA VAL A 94 -15.35 26.80 -17.91
C VAL A 94 -14.90 27.78 -19.00
N SER A 95 -13.73 27.55 -19.60
CA SER A 95 -13.21 28.37 -20.70
C SER A 95 -14.15 28.34 -21.93
N SER A 96 -14.63 27.16 -22.28
CA SER A 96 -15.62 26.97 -23.38
C SER A 96 -16.95 27.68 -23.11
N GLY A 97 -17.44 27.61 -21.87
CA GLY A 97 -18.66 28.31 -21.46
C GLY A 97 -18.54 29.84 -21.54
N LEU A 98 -17.39 30.39 -21.15
CA LEU A 98 -17.12 31.83 -21.26
C LEU A 98 -17.04 32.31 -22.70
N LEU A 99 -16.44 31.53 -23.60
CA LEU A 99 -16.37 31.85 -25.03
C LEU A 99 -17.77 31.86 -25.69
N VAL A 100 -18.62 30.89 -25.39
CA VAL A 100 -20.00 30.84 -25.89
C VAL A 100 -20.82 32.01 -25.37
N ALA A 101 -20.72 32.36 -24.10
CA ALA A 101 -21.42 33.50 -23.52
C ALA A 101 -20.94 34.83 -24.09
N ALA A 102 -19.66 34.98 -24.38
CA ALA A 102 -19.11 36.16 -25.04
C ALA A 102 -19.59 36.27 -26.50
N TRP A 103 -19.63 35.15 -27.21
CA TRP A 103 -20.14 35.10 -28.58
C TRP A 103 -21.65 35.45 -28.66
N MET A 104 -22.48 34.88 -27.79
CA MET A 104 -23.89 35.20 -27.66
C MET A 104 -24.16 36.70 -27.40
N ARG A 105 -23.28 37.32 -26.62
CA ARG A 105 -23.39 38.77 -26.31
C ARG A 105 -23.05 39.66 -27.54
N VAL A 106 -22.08 39.24 -28.36
CA VAL A 106 -21.68 39.93 -29.58
C VAL A 106 -22.80 39.84 -30.65
N GLU A 107 -23.44 38.68 -30.75
CA GLU A 107 -24.57 38.49 -31.72
C GLU A 107 -25.90 39.10 -31.25
N GLY A 108 -25.94 39.69 -30.05
CA GLY A 108 -27.15 40.34 -29.53
C GLY A 108 -28.25 39.34 -29.13
N LEU A 109 -27.92 38.09 -28.85
CA LEU A 109 -28.86 37.04 -28.47
C LEU A 109 -29.14 37.02 -26.96
N LEU A 110 -28.48 37.88 -26.20
CA LEU A 110 -28.72 38.08 -24.76
C LEU A 110 -28.98 39.57 -24.43
#